data_5823e6a2ea431bef582c8f43f9868638
#
_entry.id   5823e6a2ea431bef582c8f43f9868638
#
_cell.length_a   1.000
_cell.length_b   1.000
_cell.length_c   1.000
_cell.angle_alpha   90.00
_cell.angle_beta   90.00
_cell.angle_gamma   90.00
#
_symmetry.space_group_name_H-M   'P 1'
#
loop_
_entity.id
_entity.type
_entity.pdbx_description
1 polymer ?
#
loop_
_entity_poly.entity_id
_entity_poly.type
_entity_poly.pdbx_seq_one_letter_code
_entity_poly.pdbx_strand_id
1 'polypeptide(L)'
;MNKFDLIIIGAGPGGYRAAEYAARQGLQVLIVERDEVGGTCLNRGCIPTKTYVHSATFAEACERQQQVVMQLRSGVEQLMRAPGITLTKGSAMFVDAQTIQVGEETFTAPHIIIATGSEAKMLPLPDIDDPRVVTSTELLQMTTLPKRLCIIGAGVVGMEFASVFNRFGSEVTVIEYLKECLPMVDSDIAKRLRKLLEKRGITFRMKTAVSTLADIDADVILMATGRKPCTDGLHLEAAGITLNANGTIPVDNNYQVTPLTSQIYAIGDANGRQMLAHAAEFQAKRVVNHIVGKTDTIRFDIMPAAIFTEPEVACVGLSEDQCKAQGIDYQCRKSFWRANGKALAMNETEGMLKLLSSTDGHIMGCHAFGTHAADLVQEVSVLMCKDATVDELDDMIHIHPTLSELIIA
;
A
#
# COMPACT_ATOMS: atom_id res chain seq x y z
N MET A 1 35.76 6.93 10.21
CA MET A 1 34.67 7.06 9.21
C MET A 1 34.46 5.67 8.63
N ASN A 2 33.30 5.08 8.89
CA ASN A 2 32.95 3.75 8.44
C ASN A 2 32.47 3.81 6.98
N LYS A 3 33.07 3.02 6.08
CA LYS A 3 32.75 3.03 4.65
C LYS A 3 31.95 1.80 4.26
N PHE A 4 30.89 2.00 3.50
CA PHE A 4 30.01 0.99 2.90
C PHE A 4 29.91 1.22 1.38
N ASP A 5 29.42 0.23 0.64
CA ASP A 5 29.11 0.38 -0.78
C ASP A 5 27.71 1.04 -0.95
N LEU A 6 26.81 0.77 -0.02
CA LEU A 6 25.46 1.26 -0.03
C LEU A 6 24.99 1.59 1.40
N ILE A 7 24.36 2.75 1.57
CA ILE A 7 23.61 3.12 2.78
C ILE A 7 22.11 3.12 2.45
N ILE A 8 21.29 2.56 3.35
CA ILE A 8 19.83 2.54 3.25
C ILE A 8 19.25 3.19 4.49
N ILE A 9 18.40 4.21 4.32
CA ILE A 9 17.74 4.93 5.42
C ILE A 9 16.29 4.47 5.51
N GLY A 10 15.98 3.68 6.55
CA GLY A 10 14.68 3.06 6.80
C GLY A 10 14.65 1.56 6.45
N ALA A 11 14.15 0.75 7.38
CA ALA A 11 14.03 -0.71 7.24
C ALA A 11 12.57 -1.18 7.06
N GLY A 12 11.76 -0.39 6.35
CA GLY A 12 10.47 -0.82 5.82
C GLY A 12 10.61 -1.82 4.66
N PRO A 13 9.50 -2.27 4.01
CA PRO A 13 9.54 -3.27 2.93
C PRO A 13 10.56 -2.96 1.83
N GLY A 14 10.61 -1.73 1.35
CA GLY A 14 11.62 -1.31 0.37
C GLY A 14 13.04 -1.40 0.91
N GLY A 15 13.27 -0.92 2.14
CA GLY A 15 14.62 -0.84 2.72
C GLY A 15 15.23 -2.21 3.04
N TYR A 16 14.51 -3.08 3.78
CA TYR A 16 15.08 -4.38 4.14
C TYR A 16 15.23 -5.31 2.91
N ARG A 17 14.34 -5.19 1.90
CA ARG A 17 14.51 -5.90 0.63
C ARG A 17 15.66 -5.37 -0.21
N ALA A 18 15.87 -4.03 -0.21
CA ALA A 18 17.05 -3.45 -0.85
C ALA A 18 18.34 -3.97 -0.21
N ALA A 19 18.41 -4.01 1.14
CA ALA A 19 19.58 -4.50 1.87
C ALA A 19 19.86 -5.98 1.55
N GLU A 20 18.83 -6.83 1.64
CA GLU A 20 18.93 -8.25 1.30
C GLU A 20 19.45 -8.46 -0.14
N TYR A 21 18.81 -7.78 -1.09
CA TYR A 21 19.14 -7.95 -2.50
C TYR A 21 20.53 -7.40 -2.82
N ALA A 22 20.93 -6.25 -2.27
CA ALA A 22 22.24 -5.65 -2.47
C ALA A 22 23.36 -6.53 -1.88
N ALA A 23 23.19 -7.06 -0.67
CA ALA A 23 24.14 -7.97 -0.06
C ALA A 23 24.33 -9.26 -0.88
N ARG A 24 23.25 -9.81 -1.45
CA ARG A 24 23.32 -10.94 -2.40
C ARG A 24 24.06 -10.60 -3.70
N GLN A 25 24.16 -9.32 -4.07
CA GLN A 25 24.98 -8.86 -5.19
C GLN A 25 26.44 -8.57 -4.77
N GLY A 26 26.83 -8.81 -3.52
CA GLY A 26 28.19 -8.67 -2.99
C GLY A 26 28.50 -7.28 -2.41
N LEU A 27 27.51 -6.41 -2.26
CA LEU A 27 27.71 -5.07 -1.67
C LEU A 27 27.77 -5.15 -0.14
N GLN A 28 28.61 -4.31 0.46
CA GLN A 28 28.61 -4.05 1.91
C GLN A 28 27.58 -2.95 2.20
N VAL A 29 26.51 -3.30 2.91
CA VAL A 29 25.33 -2.47 3.13
C VAL A 29 25.23 -2.04 4.58
N LEU A 30 25.07 -0.73 4.81
CA LEU A 30 24.54 -0.19 6.05
C LEU A 30 23.06 0.06 5.89
N ILE A 31 22.23 -0.46 6.78
CA ILE A 31 20.83 -0.08 6.89
C ILE A 31 20.58 0.58 8.25
N VAL A 32 19.93 1.75 8.23
CA VAL A 32 19.62 2.53 9.44
C VAL A 32 18.13 2.51 9.68
N GLU A 33 17.70 2.12 10.88
CA GLU A 33 16.29 2.12 11.29
C GLU A 33 16.11 2.85 12.63
N ARG A 34 15.18 3.79 12.67
CA ARG A 34 14.93 4.60 13.87
C ARG A 34 14.03 3.89 14.89
N ASP A 35 13.20 2.97 14.43
CA ASP A 35 12.18 2.26 15.23
C ASP A 35 12.36 0.75 15.08
N GLU A 36 11.40 0.03 14.55
CA GLU A 36 11.44 -1.41 14.39
C GLU A 36 11.55 -1.80 12.91
N VAL A 37 12.38 -2.82 12.63
CA VAL A 37 12.49 -3.36 11.26
C VAL A 37 11.13 -3.88 10.77
N GLY A 38 10.92 -3.82 9.45
CA GLY A 38 9.63 -4.12 8.83
C GLY A 38 8.77 -2.89 8.57
N GLY A 39 9.09 -1.75 9.21
CA GLY A 39 8.42 -0.46 8.99
C GLY A 39 6.92 -0.47 9.26
N THR A 40 6.19 0.46 8.67
CA THR A 40 4.74 0.62 8.88
C THR A 40 3.96 -0.63 8.46
N CYS A 41 4.22 -1.19 7.30
CA CYS A 41 3.45 -2.31 6.75
C CYS A 41 3.42 -3.52 7.71
N LEU A 42 4.57 -3.94 8.21
CA LEU A 42 4.67 -5.11 9.07
C LEU A 42 4.16 -4.82 10.48
N ASN A 43 4.54 -3.67 11.06
CA ASN A 43 4.36 -3.43 12.49
C ASN A 43 3.02 -2.77 12.84
N ARG A 44 2.47 -1.89 11.97
CA ARG A 44 1.32 -1.02 12.26
C ARG A 44 0.47 -0.68 11.04
N GLY A 45 0.49 -1.54 10.00
CA GLY A 45 -0.23 -1.32 8.74
C GLY A 45 -0.82 -2.60 8.17
N CYS A 46 -0.27 -3.05 7.04
CA CYS A 46 -0.83 -4.17 6.26
C CYS A 46 -1.04 -5.43 7.09
N ILE A 47 -0.01 -5.90 7.79
CA ILE A 47 -0.06 -7.19 8.49
C ILE A 47 -1.04 -7.19 9.66
N PRO A 48 -0.98 -6.26 10.63
CA PRO A 48 -1.97 -6.25 11.70
C PRO A 48 -3.39 -6.02 11.20
N THR A 49 -3.60 -5.17 10.18
CA THR A 49 -4.94 -4.96 9.60
C THR A 49 -5.48 -6.25 8.97
N LYS A 50 -4.68 -6.99 8.18
CA LYS A 50 -5.10 -8.26 7.58
C LYS A 50 -5.34 -9.34 8.63
N THR A 51 -4.60 -9.32 9.74
CA THR A 51 -4.90 -10.19 10.88
C THR A 51 -6.28 -9.89 11.46
N TYR A 52 -6.66 -8.61 11.56
CA TYR A 52 -8.02 -8.21 11.98
C TYR A 52 -9.08 -8.72 11.00
N VAL A 53 -8.84 -8.55 9.68
CA VAL A 53 -9.77 -9.04 8.64
C VAL A 53 -10.02 -10.55 8.77
N HIS A 54 -9.01 -11.33 9.14
CA HIS A 54 -9.12 -12.81 9.25
C HIS A 54 -9.32 -13.31 10.69
N SER A 55 -9.78 -12.47 11.62
CA SER A 55 -10.15 -12.85 12.98
C SER A 55 -11.67 -12.78 13.16
N ALA A 56 -12.24 -13.73 13.91
CA ALA A 56 -13.67 -13.78 14.13
C ALA A 56 -14.16 -12.71 15.11
N THR A 57 -13.33 -12.35 16.10
CA THR A 57 -13.69 -11.38 17.15
C THR A 57 -12.57 -10.34 17.33
N PHE A 58 -12.92 -9.17 17.89
CA PHE A 58 -11.97 -8.14 18.21
C PHE A 58 -10.89 -8.60 19.21
N ALA A 59 -11.27 -9.38 20.22
CA ALA A 59 -10.34 -9.92 21.21
C ALA A 59 -9.31 -10.87 20.55
N GLU A 60 -9.78 -11.78 19.70
CA GLU A 60 -8.89 -12.64 18.91
C GLU A 60 -7.96 -11.83 18.00
N ALA A 61 -8.48 -10.79 17.35
CA ALA A 61 -7.71 -9.94 16.47
C ALA A 61 -6.55 -9.25 17.22
N CYS A 62 -6.81 -8.71 18.42
CA CYS A 62 -5.80 -8.07 19.27
C CYS A 62 -4.69 -9.03 19.68
N GLU A 63 -5.03 -10.27 20.05
CA GLU A 63 -4.04 -11.28 20.44
C GLU A 63 -3.22 -11.78 19.25
N ARG A 64 -3.90 -12.18 18.17
CA ARG A 64 -3.25 -12.73 16.97
C ARG A 64 -2.34 -11.72 16.29
N GLN A 65 -2.73 -10.44 16.21
CA GLN A 65 -1.86 -9.44 15.56
C GLN A 65 -0.50 -9.33 16.22
N GLN A 66 -0.43 -9.36 17.57
CA GLN A 66 0.83 -9.30 18.31
C GLN A 66 1.73 -10.50 17.97
N GLN A 67 1.16 -11.70 17.94
CA GLN A 67 1.88 -12.93 17.60
C GLN A 67 2.40 -12.89 16.15
N VAL A 68 1.56 -12.54 15.19
CA VAL A 68 1.90 -12.49 13.76
C VAL A 68 2.98 -11.42 13.50
N VAL A 69 2.80 -10.22 14.06
CA VAL A 69 3.77 -9.13 13.90
C VAL A 69 5.13 -9.52 14.51
N MET A 70 5.14 -10.08 15.72
CA MET A 70 6.37 -10.52 16.39
C MET A 70 7.10 -11.61 15.59
N GLN A 71 6.37 -12.60 15.08
CA GLN A 71 6.93 -13.68 14.27
C GLN A 71 7.58 -13.14 12.99
N LEU A 72 6.89 -12.28 12.26
CA LEU A 72 7.40 -11.71 11.01
C LEU A 72 8.55 -10.73 11.24
N ARG A 73 8.50 -9.92 12.31
CA ARG A 73 9.58 -9.02 12.70
C ARG A 73 10.85 -9.81 13.00
N SER A 74 10.76 -10.89 13.78
CA SER A 74 11.88 -11.78 14.05
C SER A 74 12.50 -12.35 12.78
N GLY A 75 11.67 -12.69 11.77
CA GLY A 75 12.17 -13.11 10.46
C GLY A 75 12.96 -12.01 9.74
N VAL A 76 12.49 -10.77 9.77
CA VAL A 76 13.21 -9.63 9.17
C VAL A 76 14.50 -9.33 9.96
N GLU A 77 14.47 -9.38 11.30
CA GLU A 77 15.68 -9.23 12.12
C GLU A 77 16.74 -10.28 11.78
N GLN A 78 16.33 -11.53 11.59
CA GLN A 78 17.24 -12.59 11.17
C GLN A 78 17.82 -12.32 9.77
N LEU A 79 16.99 -11.82 8.84
CA LEU A 79 17.43 -11.43 7.51
C LEU A 79 18.48 -10.33 7.56
N MET A 80 18.32 -9.34 8.47
CA MET A 80 19.27 -8.24 8.63
C MET A 80 20.60 -8.65 9.30
N ARG A 81 20.72 -9.88 9.78
CA ARG A 81 21.99 -10.47 10.27
C ARG A 81 22.76 -11.21 9.19
N ALA A 82 22.28 -11.22 7.94
CA ALA A 82 22.97 -11.86 6.84
C ALA A 82 24.36 -11.22 6.56
N PRO A 83 25.35 -11.99 6.09
CA PRO A 83 26.64 -11.43 5.69
C PRO A 83 26.50 -10.30 4.69
N GLY A 84 27.27 -9.23 4.87
CA GLY A 84 27.24 -8.03 4.03
C GLY A 84 26.20 -6.99 4.47
N ILE A 85 25.42 -7.25 5.52
CA ILE A 85 24.46 -6.26 6.08
C ILE A 85 24.90 -5.85 7.48
N THR A 86 24.96 -4.55 7.72
CA THR A 86 25.11 -3.93 9.04
C THR A 86 23.84 -3.15 9.34
N LEU A 87 23.11 -3.55 10.38
CA LEU A 87 21.94 -2.83 10.88
C LEU A 87 22.36 -1.91 12.03
N THR A 88 22.06 -0.62 11.89
CA THR A 88 22.27 0.40 12.94
C THR A 88 20.94 1.01 13.35
N LYS A 89 20.68 1.07 14.65
CA LYS A 89 19.47 1.71 15.20
C LYS A 89 19.71 3.20 15.45
N GLY A 90 18.84 4.04 14.92
CA GLY A 90 18.88 5.49 15.12
C GLY A 90 18.27 6.26 13.97
N SER A 91 18.18 7.57 14.13
CA SER A 91 17.73 8.51 13.09
C SER A 91 18.93 8.99 12.28
N ALA A 92 18.87 8.77 10.98
CA ALA A 92 19.89 9.25 10.04
C ALA A 92 19.57 10.68 9.59
N MET A 93 20.61 11.51 9.43
CA MET A 93 20.53 12.81 8.79
C MET A 93 21.69 12.97 7.81
N PHE A 94 21.49 13.66 6.70
CA PHE A 94 22.55 13.96 5.74
C PHE A 94 23.50 15.01 6.30
N VAL A 95 24.80 14.76 6.12
CA VAL A 95 25.89 15.75 6.33
C VAL A 95 26.30 16.35 4.98
N ASP A 96 26.32 15.49 3.96
CA ASP A 96 26.53 15.83 2.56
C ASP A 96 25.93 14.74 1.65
N ALA A 97 26.15 14.83 0.33
CA ALA A 97 25.56 13.89 -0.65
C ALA A 97 26.07 12.44 -0.54
N GLN A 98 27.09 12.14 0.26
CA GLN A 98 27.66 10.79 0.43
C GLN A 98 27.81 10.39 1.90
N THR A 99 27.50 11.31 2.82
CA THR A 99 27.73 11.13 4.26
C THR A 99 26.42 11.30 5.02
N ILE A 100 26.10 10.33 5.88
CA ILE A 100 25.05 10.47 6.88
C ILE A 100 25.62 10.44 8.28
N GLN A 101 24.88 11.03 9.22
CA GLN A 101 25.14 10.94 10.66
C GLN A 101 24.02 10.18 11.34
N VAL A 102 24.38 9.31 12.29
CA VAL A 102 23.44 8.59 13.17
C VAL A 102 23.97 8.72 14.60
N GLY A 103 23.30 9.50 15.43
CA GLY A 103 23.82 9.86 16.76
C GLY A 103 25.13 10.64 16.63
N GLU A 104 26.21 10.12 17.21
CA GLU A 104 27.56 10.72 17.13
C GLU A 104 28.44 10.13 16.02
N GLU A 105 27.97 9.08 15.34
CA GLU A 105 28.74 8.38 14.31
C GLU A 105 28.40 8.89 12.90
N THR A 106 29.42 8.90 12.04
CA THR A 106 29.27 9.22 10.62
C THR A 106 29.61 8.03 9.73
N PHE A 107 28.82 7.86 8.68
CA PHE A 107 28.94 6.77 7.72
C PHE A 107 28.95 7.33 6.31
N THR A 108 29.75 6.73 5.44
CA THR A 108 29.88 7.17 4.03
C THR A 108 29.65 6.01 3.08
N ALA A 109 29.00 6.30 1.95
CA ALA A 109 28.87 5.40 0.82
C ALA A 109 28.76 6.17 -0.49
N PRO A 110 29.18 5.60 -1.61
CA PRO A 110 28.94 6.18 -2.94
C PRO A 110 27.45 6.18 -3.29
N HIS A 111 26.64 5.26 -2.75
CA HIS A 111 25.22 5.12 -3.02
C HIS A 111 24.40 5.24 -1.73
N ILE A 112 23.30 6.01 -1.78
CA ILE A 112 22.38 6.13 -0.64
C ILE A 112 20.94 5.92 -1.14
N ILE A 113 20.17 5.06 -0.46
CA ILE A 113 18.74 4.86 -0.71
C ILE A 113 17.94 5.44 0.46
N ILE A 114 17.04 6.38 0.15
CA ILE A 114 16.05 6.91 1.09
C ILE A 114 14.81 6.03 1.00
N ALA A 115 14.50 5.29 2.07
CA ALA A 115 13.37 4.37 2.19
C ALA A 115 12.53 4.64 3.45
N THR A 116 12.43 5.92 3.83
CA THR A 116 11.85 6.39 5.09
C THR A 116 10.32 6.28 5.16
N GLY A 117 9.67 5.97 4.05
CA GLY A 117 8.24 5.72 3.99
C GLY A 117 7.39 6.97 4.21
N SER A 118 6.26 6.79 4.90
CA SER A 118 5.27 7.83 5.13
C SER A 118 4.59 7.65 6.48
N GLU A 119 3.85 8.68 6.92
CA GLU A 119 3.00 8.69 8.10
C GLU A 119 1.58 9.14 7.77
N ALA A 120 0.62 8.99 8.70
CA ALA A 120 -0.75 9.43 8.50
C ALA A 120 -0.80 10.95 8.32
N LYS A 121 -1.58 11.39 7.33
CA LYS A 121 -1.83 12.82 7.09
C LYS A 121 -3.00 13.28 7.95
N MET A 122 -2.74 14.22 8.85
CA MET A 122 -3.76 14.86 9.67
C MET A 122 -4.39 16.03 8.90
N LEU A 123 -5.70 16.24 9.07
CA LEU A 123 -6.36 17.43 8.55
C LEU A 123 -6.02 18.64 9.45
N PRO A 124 -5.85 19.83 8.88
CA PRO A 124 -5.58 21.04 9.65
C PRO A 124 -6.87 21.59 10.27
N LEU A 125 -7.48 20.85 11.20
CA LEU A 125 -8.69 21.24 11.90
C LEU A 125 -8.35 22.00 13.19
N PRO A 126 -9.19 22.97 13.62
CA PRO A 126 -8.93 23.75 14.83
C PRO A 126 -8.96 22.91 16.10
N ASP A 127 -9.65 21.80 16.10
CA ASP A 127 -9.87 20.86 17.19
C ASP A 127 -9.19 19.49 16.94
N ILE A 128 -8.09 19.46 16.19
CA ILE A 128 -7.38 18.22 15.83
C ILE A 128 -6.76 17.50 17.02
N ASP A 129 -6.53 18.22 18.13
CA ASP A 129 -6.01 17.67 19.38
C ASP A 129 -7.10 17.01 20.24
N ASP A 130 -8.32 16.84 19.73
CA ASP A 130 -9.39 16.10 20.42
C ASP A 130 -8.89 14.68 20.78
N PRO A 131 -8.99 14.27 22.05
CA PRO A 131 -8.47 12.98 22.54
C PRO A 131 -9.14 11.75 21.87
N ARG A 132 -10.26 11.92 21.17
CA ARG A 132 -10.91 10.86 20.40
C ARG A 132 -10.23 10.60 19.06
N VAL A 133 -9.37 11.53 18.60
CA VAL A 133 -8.69 11.42 17.31
C VAL A 133 -7.54 10.43 17.38
N VAL A 134 -7.56 9.48 16.46
CA VAL A 134 -6.51 8.47 16.33
C VAL A 134 -6.12 8.30 14.85
N THR A 135 -4.91 7.83 14.63
CA THR A 135 -4.49 7.28 13.34
C THR A 135 -4.72 5.77 13.30
N SER A 136 -4.41 5.14 12.18
CA SER A 136 -4.45 3.67 12.06
C SER A 136 -3.52 2.97 13.05
N THR A 137 -2.45 3.64 13.48
CA THR A 137 -1.49 3.07 14.45
C THR A 137 -2.13 2.92 15.83
N GLU A 138 -2.72 3.97 16.35
CA GLU A 138 -3.37 3.95 17.68
C GLU A 138 -4.62 3.06 17.65
N LEU A 139 -5.40 3.08 16.55
CA LEU A 139 -6.57 2.23 16.40
C LEU A 139 -6.22 0.73 16.50
N LEU A 140 -5.10 0.30 15.89
CA LEU A 140 -4.60 -1.08 15.97
C LEU A 140 -4.02 -1.45 17.35
N GLN A 141 -3.72 -0.47 18.20
CA GLN A 141 -3.22 -0.67 19.57
C GLN A 141 -4.34 -0.69 20.62
N MET A 142 -5.59 -0.40 20.23
CA MET A 142 -6.71 -0.41 21.14
C MET A 142 -6.99 -1.82 21.68
N THR A 143 -7.29 -1.90 22.96
CA THR A 143 -7.66 -3.16 23.65
C THR A 143 -9.16 -3.27 23.91
N THR A 144 -9.90 -2.19 23.66
CA THR A 144 -11.35 -2.13 23.84
C THR A 144 -11.99 -1.73 22.52
N LEU A 145 -12.98 -2.49 22.07
CA LEU A 145 -13.73 -2.18 20.85
C LEU A 145 -14.55 -0.89 21.06
N PRO A 146 -14.35 0.17 20.25
CA PRO A 146 -15.19 1.36 20.33
C PRO A 146 -16.62 1.02 19.93
N LYS A 147 -17.61 1.53 20.67
CA LYS A 147 -19.01 1.34 20.31
C LYS A 147 -19.37 2.12 19.05
N ARG A 148 -18.95 3.39 18.97
CA ARG A 148 -19.15 4.29 17.83
C ARG A 148 -17.81 4.72 17.27
N LEU A 149 -17.55 4.34 16.03
CA LEU A 149 -16.34 4.69 15.30
C LEU A 149 -16.70 5.62 14.13
N CYS A 150 -16.18 6.84 14.13
CA CYS A 150 -16.23 7.70 12.96
C CYS A 150 -14.92 7.63 12.19
N ILE A 151 -14.97 7.44 10.89
CA ILE A 151 -13.81 7.39 10.00
C ILE A 151 -13.87 8.56 9.04
N ILE A 152 -12.84 9.42 9.05
CA ILE A 152 -12.72 10.54 8.13
C ILE A 152 -11.79 10.12 7.00
N GLY A 153 -12.38 9.94 5.81
CA GLY A 153 -11.73 9.45 4.58
C GLY A 153 -12.15 8.02 4.22
N ALA A 154 -12.70 7.86 3.01
CA ALA A 154 -13.11 6.57 2.42
C ALA A 154 -12.08 6.02 1.41
N GLY A 155 -10.79 6.26 1.67
CA GLY A 155 -9.69 5.62 0.97
C GLY A 155 -9.47 4.19 1.45
N VAL A 156 -8.36 3.55 1.00
CA VAL A 156 -8.02 2.15 1.33
C VAL A 156 -8.07 1.88 2.83
N VAL A 157 -7.34 2.65 3.63
CA VAL A 157 -7.26 2.48 5.09
C VAL A 157 -8.63 2.65 5.74
N GLY A 158 -9.36 3.72 5.39
CA GLY A 158 -10.68 3.98 5.96
C GLY A 158 -11.68 2.87 5.66
N MET A 159 -11.71 2.36 4.44
CA MET A 159 -12.64 1.31 4.03
C MET A 159 -12.33 -0.05 4.66
N GLU A 160 -11.03 -0.42 4.80
CA GLU A 160 -10.64 -1.65 5.50
C GLU A 160 -11.09 -1.62 6.96
N PHE A 161 -10.80 -0.52 7.68
CA PHE A 161 -11.24 -0.38 9.08
C PHE A 161 -12.76 -0.26 9.21
N ALA A 162 -13.45 0.44 8.29
CA ALA A 162 -14.90 0.49 8.29
C ALA A 162 -15.51 -0.92 8.21
N SER A 163 -15.02 -1.74 7.28
CA SER A 163 -15.48 -3.10 7.07
C SER A 163 -15.24 -3.98 8.30
N VAL A 164 -14.00 -4.00 8.83
CA VAL A 164 -13.65 -4.92 9.92
C VAL A 164 -14.25 -4.51 11.27
N PHE A 165 -14.27 -3.21 11.62
CA PHE A 165 -14.85 -2.76 12.89
C PHE A 165 -16.38 -2.89 12.91
N ASN A 166 -17.06 -2.68 11.77
CA ASN A 166 -18.48 -2.97 11.65
C ASN A 166 -18.77 -4.46 11.89
N ARG A 167 -17.96 -5.37 11.32
CA ARG A 167 -18.09 -6.81 11.54
C ARG A 167 -17.85 -7.19 13.00
N PHE A 168 -16.95 -6.51 13.72
CA PHE A 168 -16.75 -6.72 15.17
C PHE A 168 -17.87 -6.15 16.03
N GLY A 169 -18.81 -5.39 15.46
CA GLY A 169 -19.99 -4.86 16.15
C GLY A 169 -19.93 -3.38 16.52
N SER A 170 -18.95 -2.62 16.03
CA SER A 170 -18.99 -1.16 16.15
C SER A 170 -20.06 -0.55 15.23
N GLU A 171 -20.74 0.48 15.70
CA GLU A 171 -21.49 1.39 14.86
C GLU A 171 -20.51 2.29 14.11
N VAL A 172 -20.44 2.14 12.77
CA VAL A 172 -19.46 2.81 11.95
C VAL A 172 -20.08 3.88 11.07
N THR A 173 -19.54 5.11 11.15
CA THR A 173 -19.84 6.20 10.22
C THR A 173 -18.58 6.58 9.45
N VAL A 174 -18.66 6.64 8.12
CA VAL A 174 -17.60 7.08 7.22
C VAL A 174 -17.97 8.42 6.62
N ILE A 175 -17.10 9.43 6.77
CA ILE A 175 -17.25 10.76 6.19
C ILE A 175 -16.22 10.92 5.08
N GLU A 176 -16.68 11.25 3.86
CA GLU A 176 -15.82 11.39 2.70
C GLU A 176 -16.14 12.67 1.94
N TYR A 177 -15.08 13.43 1.61
CA TYR A 177 -15.19 14.66 0.81
C TYR A 177 -15.54 14.37 -0.65
N LEU A 178 -15.03 13.27 -1.21
CA LEU A 178 -15.27 12.89 -2.60
C LEU A 178 -16.68 12.35 -2.82
N LYS A 179 -17.05 12.23 -4.09
CA LYS A 179 -18.35 11.69 -4.53
C LYS A 179 -18.48 10.19 -4.23
N GLU A 180 -17.38 9.45 -4.31
CA GLU A 180 -17.37 8.00 -4.11
C GLU A 180 -16.12 7.59 -3.31
N CYS A 181 -16.18 6.44 -2.64
CA CYS A 181 -15.06 5.83 -1.95
C CYS A 181 -14.04 5.26 -2.96
N LEU A 182 -12.83 4.92 -2.48
CA LEU A 182 -11.79 4.23 -3.24
C LEU A 182 -11.53 4.85 -4.62
N PRO A 183 -11.06 6.09 -4.72
CA PRO A 183 -10.95 6.82 -5.99
C PRO A 183 -9.98 6.18 -7.01
N MET A 184 -9.16 5.22 -6.58
CA MET A 184 -8.26 4.45 -7.45
C MET A 184 -8.94 3.26 -8.14
N VAL A 185 -10.15 2.88 -7.71
CA VAL A 185 -10.92 1.75 -8.23
C VAL A 185 -11.97 2.27 -9.21
N ASP A 186 -12.38 1.44 -10.17
CA ASP A 186 -13.52 1.73 -11.04
C ASP A 186 -14.75 2.14 -10.22
N SER A 187 -15.38 3.25 -10.58
CA SER A 187 -16.45 3.85 -9.78
C SER A 187 -17.71 2.96 -9.65
N ASP A 188 -18.00 2.09 -10.62
CA ASP A 188 -19.11 1.11 -10.51
C ASP A 188 -18.78 0.03 -9.47
N ILE A 189 -17.53 -0.45 -9.44
CA ILE A 189 -17.04 -1.38 -8.41
C ILE A 189 -17.10 -0.74 -7.01
N ALA A 190 -16.51 0.44 -6.84
CA ALA A 190 -16.49 1.17 -5.58
C ALA A 190 -17.91 1.43 -5.05
N LYS A 191 -18.81 1.89 -5.91
CA LYS A 191 -20.22 2.14 -5.58
C LYS A 191 -20.98 0.89 -5.15
N ARG A 192 -20.71 -0.28 -5.79
CA ARG A 192 -21.35 -1.55 -5.43
C ARG A 192 -20.88 -2.03 -4.08
N LEU A 193 -19.58 -1.99 -3.81
CA LEU A 193 -19.03 -2.26 -2.49
C LEU A 193 -19.67 -1.38 -1.42
N ARG A 194 -19.65 -0.04 -1.62
CA ARG A 194 -20.24 0.89 -0.64
C ARG A 194 -21.70 0.56 -0.35
N LYS A 195 -22.52 0.32 -1.38
CA LYS A 195 -23.92 -0.07 -1.20
C LYS A 195 -24.09 -1.39 -0.44
N LEU A 196 -23.18 -2.35 -0.62
CA LEU A 196 -23.17 -3.58 0.14
C LEU A 196 -22.86 -3.32 1.61
N LEU A 197 -21.83 -2.49 1.88
CA LEU A 197 -21.46 -2.12 3.25
C LEU A 197 -22.54 -1.26 3.93
N GLU A 198 -23.26 -0.41 3.20
CA GLU A 198 -24.45 0.30 3.69
C GLU A 198 -25.55 -0.67 4.16
N LYS A 199 -25.80 -1.74 3.39
CA LYS A 199 -26.75 -2.79 3.78
C LYS A 199 -26.29 -3.59 5.02
N ARG A 200 -24.97 -3.63 5.28
CA ARG A 200 -24.39 -4.25 6.49
C ARG A 200 -24.38 -3.31 7.70
N GLY A 201 -24.91 -2.09 7.57
CA GLY A 201 -25.10 -1.15 8.67
C GLY A 201 -24.07 -0.03 8.77
N ILE A 202 -23.13 0.10 7.83
CA ILE A 202 -22.20 1.23 7.82
C ILE A 202 -22.90 2.47 7.27
N THR A 203 -22.82 3.60 7.98
CA THR A 203 -23.33 4.87 7.52
C THR A 203 -22.28 5.62 6.70
N PHE A 204 -22.59 6.02 5.48
CA PHE A 204 -21.71 6.82 4.62
C PHE A 204 -22.23 8.24 4.44
N ARG A 205 -21.41 9.23 4.74
CA ARG A 205 -21.66 10.66 4.45
C ARG A 205 -20.69 11.11 3.36
N MET A 206 -21.09 10.89 2.11
CA MET A 206 -20.30 11.26 0.93
C MET A 206 -20.46 12.75 0.60
N LYS A 207 -19.50 13.36 -0.12
CA LYS A 207 -19.46 14.78 -0.49
C LYS A 207 -19.55 15.71 0.73
N THR A 208 -18.99 15.28 1.84
CA THR A 208 -19.06 15.98 3.12
C THR A 208 -17.65 16.39 3.56
N ALA A 209 -17.42 17.69 3.63
CA ALA A 209 -16.20 18.25 4.22
C ALA A 209 -16.33 18.29 5.74
N VAL A 210 -15.28 17.91 6.44
CA VAL A 210 -15.18 18.08 7.89
C VAL A 210 -14.42 19.38 8.18
N SER A 211 -15.04 20.29 8.92
CA SER A 211 -14.45 21.56 9.35
C SER A 211 -14.22 21.65 10.86
N THR A 212 -14.89 20.80 11.63
CA THR A 212 -14.76 20.66 13.09
C THR A 212 -15.10 19.22 13.50
N LEU A 213 -14.55 18.77 14.61
CA LEU A 213 -14.81 17.44 15.20
C LEU A 213 -15.89 17.50 16.29
N ALA A 214 -16.25 18.72 16.74
CA ALA A 214 -17.20 18.94 17.84
C ALA A 214 -18.58 18.32 17.56
N ASP A 215 -19.02 18.32 16.29
CA ASP A 215 -20.35 17.83 15.88
C ASP A 215 -20.35 16.31 15.57
N ILE A 216 -19.20 15.63 15.74
CA ILE A 216 -19.06 14.20 15.46
C ILE A 216 -19.42 13.41 16.71
N ASP A 217 -20.55 12.70 16.65
CA ASP A 217 -20.97 11.77 17.70
C ASP A 217 -20.29 10.41 17.52
N ALA A 218 -19.10 10.26 18.15
CA ALA A 218 -18.32 9.04 18.14
C ALA A 218 -17.44 8.93 19.40
N ASP A 219 -17.14 7.70 19.79
CA ASP A 219 -16.20 7.42 20.89
C ASP A 219 -14.75 7.50 20.41
N VAL A 220 -14.53 7.18 19.14
CA VAL A 220 -13.22 7.22 18.45
C VAL A 220 -13.39 7.81 17.05
N ILE A 221 -12.46 8.66 16.63
CA ILE A 221 -12.42 9.30 15.30
C ILE A 221 -11.12 8.88 14.62
N LEU A 222 -11.22 8.01 13.63
CA LEU A 222 -10.06 7.60 12.81
C LEU A 222 -9.80 8.63 11.71
N MET A 223 -8.58 9.20 11.71
CA MET A 223 -8.10 10.04 10.62
C MET A 223 -7.48 9.17 9.52
N ALA A 224 -8.19 9.00 8.39
CA ALA A 224 -7.80 8.17 7.24
C ALA A 224 -7.72 8.98 5.94
N THR A 225 -7.24 10.23 6.02
CA THR A 225 -7.25 11.23 4.94
C THR A 225 -6.01 11.20 4.05
N GLY A 226 -5.31 10.07 4.03
CA GLY A 226 -4.12 9.83 3.24
C GLY A 226 -2.84 9.79 4.07
N ARG A 227 -1.71 9.86 3.37
CA ARG A 227 -0.38 9.74 3.98
C ARG A 227 0.52 10.88 3.48
N LYS A 228 1.50 11.30 4.28
CA LYS A 228 2.56 12.23 3.89
C LYS A 228 3.92 11.54 3.98
N PRO A 229 4.89 11.82 3.08
CA PRO A 229 6.24 11.28 3.14
C PRO A 229 6.95 11.65 4.45
N CYS A 230 7.77 10.73 4.98
CA CYS A 230 8.64 10.98 6.12
C CYS A 230 9.99 11.54 5.63
N THR A 231 10.04 12.86 5.44
CA THR A 231 11.24 13.58 4.99
C THR A 231 11.80 14.51 6.05
N ASP A 232 11.04 14.78 7.10
CA ASP A 232 11.43 15.66 8.19
C ASP A 232 12.63 15.11 8.97
N GLY A 233 13.59 15.97 9.34
CA GLY A 233 14.78 15.62 10.12
C GLY A 233 15.88 14.89 9.34
N LEU A 234 15.70 14.66 8.04
CA LEU A 234 16.74 14.05 7.19
C LEU A 234 17.83 15.04 6.77
N HIS A 235 17.64 16.34 6.94
CA HIS A 235 18.54 17.40 6.45
C HIS A 235 18.84 17.25 4.95
N LEU A 236 17.79 17.10 4.13
CA LEU A 236 17.88 16.82 2.70
C LEU A 236 18.61 17.92 1.92
N GLU A 237 18.57 19.17 2.40
CA GLU A 237 19.26 20.33 1.85
C GLU A 237 20.79 20.16 1.89
N ALA A 238 21.34 19.46 2.89
CA ALA A 238 22.78 19.17 2.97
C ALA A 238 23.24 18.24 1.84
N ALA A 239 22.35 17.42 1.31
CA ALA A 239 22.58 16.58 0.15
C ALA A 239 22.17 17.26 -1.18
N GLY A 240 21.69 18.51 -1.14
CA GLY A 240 21.21 19.25 -2.31
C GLY A 240 19.83 18.80 -2.81
N ILE A 241 19.05 18.09 -2.01
CA ILE A 241 17.72 17.55 -2.38
C ILE A 241 16.66 18.63 -2.12
N THR A 242 15.85 18.92 -3.15
CA THR A 242 14.67 19.78 -3.04
C THR A 242 13.42 18.96 -3.21
N LEU A 243 12.47 19.10 -2.27
CA LEU A 243 11.19 18.38 -2.29
C LEU A 243 10.22 18.99 -3.31
N ASN A 244 9.33 18.15 -3.83
CA ASN A 244 8.13 18.62 -4.53
C ASN A 244 7.19 19.37 -3.57
N ALA A 245 6.23 20.14 -4.12
CA ALA A 245 5.26 20.91 -3.34
C ALA A 245 4.39 20.05 -2.38
N ASN A 246 4.24 18.76 -2.66
CA ASN A 246 3.52 17.80 -1.82
C ASN A 246 4.43 17.08 -0.80
N GLY A 247 5.69 17.49 -0.64
CA GLY A 247 6.64 16.93 0.30
C GLY A 247 7.34 15.63 -0.16
N THR A 248 7.11 15.18 -1.40
CA THR A 248 7.75 13.98 -1.95
C THR A 248 9.14 14.28 -2.53
N ILE A 249 10.00 13.28 -2.55
CA ILE A 249 11.33 13.38 -3.17
C ILE A 249 11.20 13.13 -4.68
N PRO A 250 11.60 14.08 -5.56
CA PRO A 250 11.53 13.89 -7.00
C PRO A 250 12.56 12.86 -7.46
N VAL A 251 12.12 11.93 -8.33
CA VAL A 251 12.98 10.85 -8.85
C VAL A 251 12.73 10.60 -10.34
N ASP A 252 13.75 10.11 -11.03
CA ASP A 252 13.67 9.60 -12.41
C ASP A 252 13.08 8.17 -12.47
N ASN A 253 13.16 7.54 -13.65
CA ASN A 253 12.65 6.18 -13.86
C ASN A 253 13.49 5.07 -13.21
N ASN A 254 14.71 5.38 -12.77
CA ASN A 254 15.56 4.50 -11.98
C ASN A 254 15.48 4.82 -10.48
N TYR A 255 14.54 5.69 -10.09
CA TYR A 255 14.35 6.19 -8.72
C TYR A 255 15.55 6.98 -8.18
N GLN A 256 16.44 7.43 -9.06
CA GLN A 256 17.51 8.39 -8.70
C GLN A 256 16.91 9.77 -8.47
N VAL A 257 17.37 10.46 -7.42
CA VAL A 257 16.87 11.79 -7.06
C VAL A 257 17.28 12.81 -8.11
N THR A 258 16.33 13.63 -8.56
CA THR A 258 16.55 14.64 -9.58
C THR A 258 16.42 16.06 -9.00
N PRO A 259 17.19 17.04 -9.51
CA PRO A 259 18.14 16.98 -10.64
C PRO A 259 19.60 16.67 -10.22
N LEU A 260 19.82 15.84 -9.22
CA LEU A 260 21.16 15.57 -8.69
C LEU A 260 22.02 14.73 -9.65
N THR A 261 23.34 14.96 -9.59
CA THR A 261 24.35 14.09 -10.19
C THR A 261 24.91 13.05 -9.20
N SER A 262 24.61 13.22 -7.90
CA SER A 262 24.96 12.26 -6.84
C SER A 262 24.11 10.99 -6.94
N GLN A 263 24.67 9.86 -6.49
CA GLN A 263 24.03 8.54 -6.51
C GLN A 263 23.10 8.35 -5.30
N ILE A 264 22.11 9.24 -5.18
CA ILE A 264 21.05 9.16 -4.16
C ILE A 264 19.76 8.72 -4.83
N TYR A 265 19.08 7.78 -4.19
CA TYR A 265 17.82 7.19 -4.68
C TYR A 265 16.72 7.35 -3.60
N ALA A 266 15.46 7.42 -4.01
CA ALA A 266 14.34 7.41 -3.08
C ALA A 266 13.28 6.39 -3.54
N ILE A 267 12.92 5.46 -2.65
CA ILE A 267 11.99 4.36 -2.92
C ILE A 267 10.80 4.37 -1.96
N GLY A 268 9.72 3.72 -2.38
CA GLY A 268 8.49 3.61 -1.60
C GLY A 268 7.78 4.95 -1.44
N ASP A 269 7.08 5.09 -0.31
CA ASP A 269 6.20 6.23 -0.07
C ASP A 269 6.93 7.59 -0.08
N ALA A 270 8.25 7.59 0.19
CA ALA A 270 9.06 8.81 0.20
C ALA A 270 9.08 9.53 -1.16
N ASN A 271 8.99 8.81 -2.28
CA ASN A 271 8.93 9.41 -3.62
C ASN A 271 7.50 9.72 -4.08
N GLY A 272 6.47 9.20 -3.40
CA GLY A 272 5.06 9.49 -3.65
C GLY A 272 4.47 8.91 -4.93
N ARG A 273 5.22 8.10 -5.70
CA ARG A 273 4.70 7.53 -6.96
C ARG A 273 3.63 6.48 -6.71
N GLN A 274 3.92 5.53 -5.79
CA GLN A 274 3.02 4.43 -5.45
C GLN A 274 3.26 4.05 -3.98
N MET A 275 2.29 4.31 -3.11
CA MET A 275 2.38 4.04 -1.67
C MET A 275 1.90 2.61 -1.36
N LEU A 276 2.62 1.62 -1.93
CA LEU A 276 2.34 0.19 -1.79
C LEU A 276 3.62 -0.56 -1.40
N ALA A 277 3.53 -1.52 -0.49
CA ALA A 277 4.68 -2.27 0.01
C ALA A 277 5.43 -3.00 -1.13
N HIS A 278 4.70 -3.71 -1.99
CA HIS A 278 5.27 -4.42 -3.13
C HIS A 278 5.85 -3.45 -4.18
N ALA A 279 5.28 -2.26 -4.36
CA ALA A 279 5.90 -1.24 -5.21
C ALA A 279 7.28 -0.85 -4.68
N ALA A 280 7.41 -0.61 -3.37
CA ALA A 280 8.68 -0.27 -2.73
C ALA A 280 9.72 -1.40 -2.88
N GLU A 281 9.30 -2.67 -2.75
CA GLU A 281 10.18 -3.84 -2.94
C GLU A 281 10.70 -3.95 -4.38
N PHE A 282 9.85 -3.74 -5.39
CA PHE A 282 10.27 -3.78 -6.80
C PHE A 282 11.08 -2.54 -7.20
N GLN A 283 10.80 -1.36 -6.62
CA GLN A 283 11.65 -0.18 -6.77
C GLN A 283 13.04 -0.43 -6.17
N ALA A 284 13.13 -1.07 -5.01
CA ALA A 284 14.40 -1.48 -4.40
C ALA A 284 15.21 -2.36 -5.36
N LYS A 285 14.57 -3.35 -5.97
CA LYS A 285 15.22 -4.23 -6.95
C LYS A 285 15.74 -3.46 -8.17
N ARG A 286 14.94 -2.52 -8.72
CA ARG A 286 15.36 -1.64 -9.83
C ARG A 286 16.59 -0.81 -9.46
N VAL A 287 16.58 -0.17 -8.29
CA VAL A 287 17.70 0.66 -7.81
C VAL A 287 18.96 -0.17 -7.62
N VAL A 288 18.87 -1.31 -6.96
CA VAL A 288 20.04 -2.18 -6.76
C VAL A 288 20.57 -2.71 -8.10
N ASN A 289 19.70 -3.10 -9.04
CA ASN A 289 20.12 -3.48 -10.39
C ASN A 289 20.89 -2.35 -11.06
N HIS A 290 20.36 -1.12 -11.00
CA HIS A 290 21.02 0.05 -11.56
C HIS A 290 22.41 0.30 -10.95
N ILE A 291 22.54 0.19 -9.62
CA ILE A 291 23.83 0.34 -8.89
C ILE A 291 24.87 -0.69 -9.35
N VAL A 292 24.47 -1.94 -9.57
CA VAL A 292 25.41 -3.00 -9.98
C VAL A 292 25.52 -3.18 -11.52
N GLY A 293 24.97 -2.24 -12.30
CA GLY A 293 25.04 -2.25 -13.75
C GLY A 293 24.20 -3.33 -14.44
N LYS A 294 23.14 -3.83 -13.77
CA LYS A 294 22.18 -4.79 -14.33
C LYS A 294 20.93 -4.07 -14.87
N THR A 295 20.30 -4.67 -15.87
CA THR A 295 18.99 -4.26 -16.39
C THR A 295 17.90 -5.20 -15.88
N ASP A 296 16.66 -4.73 -15.86
CA ASP A 296 15.47 -5.54 -15.57
C ASP A 296 14.30 -5.15 -16.48
N THR A 297 13.25 -5.98 -16.47
CA THR A 297 12.04 -5.82 -17.26
C THR A 297 10.81 -5.53 -16.41
N ILE A 298 11.00 -4.94 -15.22
CA ILE A 298 9.90 -4.63 -14.29
C ILE A 298 8.96 -3.59 -14.92
N ARG A 299 7.68 -3.91 -14.97
CA ARG A 299 6.60 -3.10 -15.54
C ARG A 299 5.89 -2.33 -14.41
N PHE A 300 6.38 -1.11 -14.08
CA PHE A 300 5.76 -0.26 -13.06
C PHE A 300 4.44 0.41 -13.51
N ASP A 301 4.14 0.35 -14.79
CA ASP A 301 2.86 0.73 -15.37
C ASP A 301 1.75 -0.29 -15.07
N ILE A 302 2.12 -1.54 -14.76
CA ILE A 302 1.20 -2.60 -14.33
C ILE A 302 1.37 -2.82 -12.82
N MET A 303 0.60 -2.07 -12.04
CA MET A 303 0.68 -2.10 -10.57
C MET A 303 -0.64 -2.56 -9.99
N PRO A 304 -0.76 -3.84 -9.59
CA PRO A 304 -1.96 -4.33 -8.92
C PRO A 304 -2.07 -3.75 -7.51
N ALA A 305 -3.30 -3.52 -7.08
CA ALA A 305 -3.61 -3.09 -5.73
C ALA A 305 -4.82 -3.84 -5.18
N ALA A 306 -4.80 -4.11 -3.87
CA ALA A 306 -5.90 -4.77 -3.18
C ALA A 306 -6.30 -3.99 -1.92
N ILE A 307 -7.58 -4.02 -1.61
CA ILE A 307 -8.22 -3.42 -0.45
C ILE A 307 -8.97 -4.57 0.24
N PHE A 308 -8.59 -4.86 1.47
CA PHE A 308 -9.07 -6.02 2.21
C PHE A 308 -10.31 -5.67 3.05
N THR A 309 -11.35 -5.16 2.37
CA THR A 309 -12.72 -5.13 2.89
C THR A 309 -13.32 -6.55 2.84
N GLU A 310 -14.51 -6.73 3.34
CA GLU A 310 -15.30 -7.94 3.19
C GLU A 310 -16.59 -7.60 2.42
N PRO A 311 -16.70 -8.05 1.15
CA PRO A 311 -15.69 -8.75 0.34
C PRO A 311 -14.51 -7.85 -0.08
N GLU A 312 -13.41 -8.48 -0.52
CA GLU A 312 -12.21 -7.81 -1.01
C GLU A 312 -12.49 -6.96 -2.26
N VAL A 313 -11.66 -5.94 -2.48
CA VAL A 313 -11.59 -5.18 -3.73
C VAL A 313 -10.18 -5.24 -4.27
N ALA A 314 -10.03 -5.37 -5.57
CA ALA A 314 -8.71 -5.27 -6.21
C ALA A 314 -8.79 -4.63 -7.58
N CYS A 315 -7.67 -4.07 -8.02
CA CYS A 315 -7.58 -3.45 -9.34
C CYS A 315 -6.15 -3.52 -9.91
N VAL A 316 -6.07 -3.52 -11.23
CA VAL A 316 -4.84 -3.34 -12.01
C VAL A 316 -5.17 -2.65 -13.33
N GLY A 317 -4.27 -1.78 -13.80
CA GLY A 317 -4.42 -1.08 -15.08
C GLY A 317 -5.55 -0.06 -15.11
N LEU A 318 -6.13 0.17 -16.28
CA LEU A 318 -7.13 1.21 -16.51
C LEU A 318 -8.52 0.80 -16.03
N SER A 319 -9.27 1.74 -15.47
CA SER A 319 -10.71 1.63 -15.21
C SER A 319 -11.53 2.13 -16.40
N GLU A 320 -12.83 1.79 -16.49
CA GLU A 320 -13.75 2.39 -17.47
C GLU A 320 -13.80 3.92 -17.35
N ASP A 321 -13.71 4.45 -16.11
CA ASP A 321 -13.73 5.89 -15.88
C ASP A 321 -12.50 6.58 -16.49
N GLN A 322 -11.32 5.96 -16.36
CA GLN A 322 -10.08 6.46 -16.95
C GLN A 322 -10.10 6.36 -18.48
N CYS A 323 -10.57 5.25 -19.05
CA CYS A 323 -10.72 5.10 -20.49
C CYS A 323 -11.64 6.20 -21.06
N LYS A 324 -12.81 6.43 -20.43
CA LYS A 324 -13.75 7.48 -20.84
C LYS A 324 -13.14 8.89 -20.73
N ALA A 325 -12.44 9.17 -19.63
CA ALA A 325 -11.82 10.48 -19.41
C ALA A 325 -10.69 10.78 -20.41
N GLN A 326 -9.98 9.75 -20.86
CA GLN A 326 -8.86 9.86 -21.80
C GLN A 326 -9.26 9.67 -23.27
N GLY A 327 -10.54 9.33 -23.55
CA GLY A 327 -11.01 9.04 -24.91
C GLY A 327 -10.41 7.77 -25.51
N ILE A 328 -10.08 6.78 -24.66
CA ILE A 328 -9.53 5.49 -25.08
C ILE A 328 -10.69 4.55 -25.41
N ASP A 329 -10.70 3.99 -26.61
CA ASP A 329 -11.66 2.94 -27.01
C ASP A 329 -11.33 1.64 -26.28
N TYR A 330 -12.35 0.98 -25.73
CA TYR A 330 -12.20 -0.24 -24.98
C TYR A 330 -13.40 -1.16 -25.12
N GLN A 331 -13.17 -2.44 -24.85
CA GLN A 331 -14.19 -3.45 -24.59
C GLN A 331 -14.22 -3.77 -23.10
N CYS A 332 -15.37 -4.14 -22.54
CA CYS A 332 -15.51 -4.49 -21.12
C CYS A 332 -16.33 -5.77 -20.97
N ARG A 333 -15.69 -6.84 -20.49
CA ARG A 333 -16.36 -8.06 -20.02
C ARG A 333 -16.71 -7.89 -18.54
N LYS A 334 -17.90 -8.38 -18.13
CA LYS A 334 -18.41 -8.31 -16.75
C LYS A 334 -18.84 -9.68 -16.28
N SER A 335 -18.20 -10.16 -15.22
CA SER A 335 -18.50 -11.44 -14.61
C SER A 335 -19.01 -11.23 -13.19
N PHE A 336 -19.87 -12.11 -12.71
CA PHE A 336 -20.52 -11.98 -11.41
C PHE A 336 -20.35 -13.25 -10.60
N TRP A 337 -19.98 -13.13 -9.32
CA TRP A 337 -19.83 -14.25 -8.39
C TRP A 337 -21.11 -15.12 -8.34
N ARG A 338 -22.28 -14.52 -8.32
CA ARG A 338 -23.58 -15.25 -8.31
C ARG A 338 -23.80 -16.16 -9.53
N ALA A 339 -23.02 -16.04 -10.59
CA ALA A 339 -23.07 -16.90 -11.78
C ALA A 339 -21.97 -17.97 -11.79
N ASN A 340 -21.07 -17.97 -10.78
CA ASN A 340 -19.94 -18.89 -10.71
C ASN A 340 -20.24 -20.04 -9.73
N GLY A 341 -20.05 -21.29 -10.18
CA GLY A 341 -20.36 -22.48 -9.40
C GLY A 341 -19.59 -22.61 -8.09
N LYS A 342 -18.31 -22.19 -8.07
CA LYS A 342 -17.48 -22.18 -6.85
C LYS A 342 -17.98 -21.16 -5.85
N ALA A 343 -18.32 -19.96 -6.29
CA ALA A 343 -18.86 -18.89 -5.43
C ALA A 343 -20.20 -19.31 -4.80
N LEU A 344 -21.08 -19.95 -5.57
CA LEU A 344 -22.34 -20.53 -5.06
C LEU A 344 -22.06 -21.61 -4.01
N ALA A 345 -21.13 -22.52 -4.27
CA ALA A 345 -20.78 -23.58 -3.33
C ALA A 345 -20.16 -23.04 -2.01
N MET A 346 -19.47 -21.90 -2.06
CA MET A 346 -18.92 -21.19 -0.90
C MET A 346 -19.94 -20.32 -0.16
N ASN A 347 -21.14 -20.12 -0.74
CA ASN A 347 -22.12 -19.12 -0.30
C ASN A 347 -21.58 -17.67 -0.31
N GLU A 348 -20.66 -17.39 -1.25
CA GLU A 348 -19.98 -16.09 -1.43
C GLU A 348 -20.36 -15.49 -2.78
N THR A 349 -21.61 -15.05 -2.90
CA THR A 349 -22.22 -14.66 -4.18
C THR A 349 -22.13 -13.16 -4.51
N GLU A 350 -21.71 -12.36 -3.55
CA GLU A 350 -21.56 -10.92 -3.72
C GLU A 350 -20.22 -10.61 -4.40
N GLY A 351 -20.29 -10.14 -5.65
CA GLY A 351 -19.09 -9.77 -6.38
C GLY A 351 -19.34 -9.47 -7.84
N MET A 352 -18.43 -8.70 -8.42
CA MET A 352 -18.35 -8.37 -9.85
C MET A 352 -16.88 -8.16 -10.23
N LEU A 353 -16.52 -8.71 -11.38
CA LEU A 353 -15.23 -8.44 -12.05
C LEU A 353 -15.50 -7.73 -13.37
N LYS A 354 -14.69 -6.73 -13.68
CA LYS A 354 -14.63 -6.03 -14.95
C LYS A 354 -13.24 -6.25 -15.56
N LEU A 355 -13.17 -6.89 -16.72
CA LEU A 355 -11.97 -7.05 -17.53
C LEU A 355 -12.06 -6.10 -18.71
N LEU A 356 -11.10 -5.21 -18.85
CA LEU A 356 -11.04 -4.23 -19.93
C LEU A 356 -9.95 -4.64 -20.94
N SER A 357 -10.29 -4.58 -22.22
CA SER A 357 -9.35 -4.77 -23.30
C SER A 357 -9.44 -3.64 -24.33
N SER A 358 -8.35 -3.44 -25.08
CA SER A 358 -8.32 -2.59 -26.26
C SER A 358 -9.13 -3.21 -27.41
N THR A 359 -9.30 -2.45 -28.47
CA THR A 359 -10.02 -2.91 -29.67
C THR A 359 -9.31 -4.03 -30.44
N ASP A 360 -7.99 -4.17 -30.25
CA ASP A 360 -7.16 -5.26 -30.78
C ASP A 360 -6.98 -6.41 -29.77
N GLY A 361 -7.73 -6.39 -28.64
CA GLY A 361 -7.85 -7.48 -27.69
C GLY A 361 -6.85 -7.48 -26.53
N HIS A 362 -5.84 -6.60 -26.49
CA HIS A 362 -4.87 -6.57 -25.39
C HIS A 362 -5.55 -6.17 -24.06
N ILE A 363 -5.24 -6.90 -22.98
CA ILE A 363 -5.79 -6.63 -21.66
C ILE A 363 -5.21 -5.32 -21.11
N MET A 364 -6.07 -4.35 -20.81
CA MET A 364 -5.69 -3.02 -20.32
C MET A 364 -5.96 -2.79 -18.84
N GLY A 365 -6.86 -3.57 -18.25
CA GLY A 365 -7.17 -3.42 -16.83
C GLY A 365 -8.18 -4.43 -16.32
N CYS A 366 -8.15 -4.63 -15.01
CA CYS A 366 -9.10 -5.44 -14.28
C CYS A 366 -9.45 -4.79 -12.96
N HIS A 367 -10.74 -4.64 -12.67
CA HIS A 367 -11.25 -4.13 -11.40
C HIS A 367 -12.33 -5.09 -10.89
N ALA A 368 -12.19 -5.52 -9.64
CA ALA A 368 -13.09 -6.50 -9.06
C ALA A 368 -13.43 -6.20 -7.61
N PHE A 369 -14.61 -6.58 -7.15
CA PHE A 369 -14.91 -6.81 -5.76
C PHE A 369 -15.57 -8.18 -5.60
N GLY A 370 -15.24 -8.88 -4.53
CA GLY A 370 -15.71 -10.24 -4.26
C GLY A 370 -14.67 -11.02 -3.46
N THR A 371 -15.06 -12.17 -2.96
CA THR A 371 -14.13 -13.09 -2.25
C THR A 371 -12.98 -13.47 -3.18
N HIS A 372 -11.74 -13.39 -2.68
CA HIS A 372 -10.48 -13.62 -3.45
C HIS A 372 -10.27 -12.69 -4.66
N ALA A 373 -10.86 -11.50 -4.65
CA ALA A 373 -10.63 -10.53 -5.74
C ALA A 373 -9.14 -10.17 -5.91
N ALA A 374 -8.38 -10.14 -4.81
CA ALA A 374 -6.94 -9.87 -4.85
C ALA A 374 -6.16 -10.90 -5.67
N ASP A 375 -6.46 -12.19 -5.48
CA ASP A 375 -5.80 -13.29 -6.19
C ASP A 375 -6.17 -13.30 -7.68
N LEU A 376 -7.45 -13.05 -8.01
CA LEU A 376 -7.92 -12.98 -9.39
C LEU A 376 -7.30 -11.81 -10.17
N VAL A 377 -7.23 -10.63 -9.54
CA VAL A 377 -6.61 -9.46 -10.17
C VAL A 377 -5.09 -9.66 -10.31
N GLN A 378 -4.45 -10.38 -9.37
CA GLN A 378 -3.03 -10.75 -9.52
C GLN A 378 -2.81 -11.67 -10.73
N GLU A 379 -3.70 -12.62 -11.01
CA GLU A 379 -3.66 -13.46 -12.21
C GLU A 379 -3.70 -12.59 -13.48
N VAL A 380 -4.67 -11.66 -13.56
CA VAL A 380 -4.76 -10.71 -14.69
C VAL A 380 -3.51 -9.82 -14.79
N SER A 381 -2.93 -9.37 -13.69
CA SER A 381 -1.68 -8.59 -13.67
C SER A 381 -0.52 -9.35 -14.33
N VAL A 382 -0.42 -10.66 -14.11
CA VAL A 382 0.60 -11.51 -14.75
C VAL A 382 0.37 -11.59 -16.26
N LEU A 383 -0.87 -11.74 -16.72
CA LEU A 383 -1.24 -11.73 -18.13
C LEU A 383 -0.90 -10.39 -18.80
N MET A 384 -1.22 -9.27 -18.15
CA MET A 384 -0.85 -7.93 -18.63
C MET A 384 0.67 -7.76 -18.76
N CYS A 385 1.47 -8.30 -17.83
CA CYS A 385 2.94 -8.28 -17.94
C CYS A 385 3.48 -9.10 -19.11
N LYS A 386 2.66 -9.94 -19.73
CA LYS A 386 2.97 -10.73 -20.93
C LYS A 386 2.31 -10.16 -22.19
N ASP A 387 1.68 -8.99 -22.06
CA ASP A 387 0.92 -8.33 -23.13
C ASP A 387 -0.14 -9.26 -23.75
N ALA A 388 -0.77 -10.12 -22.91
CA ALA A 388 -1.75 -11.11 -23.35
C ALA A 388 -3.03 -10.45 -23.86
N THR A 389 -3.68 -11.12 -24.80
CA THR A 389 -4.99 -10.74 -25.33
C THR A 389 -6.13 -11.54 -24.67
N VAL A 390 -7.36 -11.05 -24.81
CA VAL A 390 -8.55 -11.77 -24.34
C VAL A 390 -8.79 -13.07 -25.12
N ASP A 391 -8.40 -13.14 -26.40
CA ASP A 391 -8.51 -14.36 -27.20
C ASP A 391 -7.52 -15.43 -26.70
N GLU A 392 -6.27 -15.04 -26.39
CA GLU A 392 -5.31 -15.95 -25.75
C GLU A 392 -5.77 -16.41 -24.39
N LEU A 393 -6.39 -15.54 -23.59
CA LEU A 393 -6.95 -15.88 -22.28
C LEU A 393 -8.09 -16.90 -22.41
N ASP A 394 -8.97 -16.76 -23.40
CA ASP A 394 -10.08 -17.66 -23.66
C ASP A 394 -9.61 -19.08 -24.09
N ASP A 395 -8.40 -19.19 -24.65
CA ASP A 395 -7.76 -20.46 -25.00
C ASP A 395 -7.00 -21.12 -23.82
N MET A 396 -6.88 -20.43 -22.67
CA MET A 396 -6.22 -20.98 -21.48
C MET A 396 -7.18 -21.85 -20.63
N ILE A 397 -6.78 -23.09 -20.36
CA ILE A 397 -7.59 -24.01 -19.55
C ILE A 397 -7.60 -23.53 -18.10
N HIS A 398 -8.78 -23.24 -17.56
CA HIS A 398 -8.99 -22.94 -16.13
C HIS A 398 -9.49 -24.17 -15.38
N ILE A 399 -9.06 -24.33 -14.13
CA ILE A 399 -9.50 -25.45 -13.28
C ILE A 399 -10.97 -25.25 -12.92
N HIS A 400 -11.79 -26.27 -13.07
CA HIS A 400 -13.20 -26.29 -12.67
C HIS A 400 -13.39 -27.13 -11.40
N PRO A 401 -14.17 -26.66 -10.37
CA PRO A 401 -14.73 -25.32 -10.25
C PRO A 401 -13.78 -24.39 -9.48
N THR A 402 -13.53 -23.21 -9.99
CA THR A 402 -12.71 -22.18 -9.33
C THR A 402 -13.29 -20.77 -9.53
N LEU A 403 -12.82 -19.82 -8.73
CA LEU A 403 -13.13 -18.40 -8.94
C LEU A 403 -12.38 -17.82 -10.15
N SER A 404 -11.24 -18.41 -10.54
CA SER A 404 -10.47 -17.98 -11.75
C SER A 404 -11.29 -18.06 -13.04
N GLU A 405 -12.34 -18.92 -13.09
CA GLU A 405 -13.26 -18.97 -14.22
C GLU A 405 -14.03 -17.64 -14.44
N LEU A 406 -14.07 -16.74 -13.43
CA LEU A 406 -14.65 -15.41 -13.58
C LEU A 406 -13.86 -14.50 -14.53
N ILE A 407 -12.59 -14.80 -14.79
CA ILE A 407 -11.75 -13.99 -15.67
C ILE A 407 -12.09 -14.26 -17.14
N ILE A 408 -12.51 -15.49 -17.46
CA ILE A 408 -12.87 -15.92 -18.82
C ILE A 408 -14.38 -15.91 -19.09
N ALA A 409 -15.22 -15.59 -18.10
CA ALA A 409 -16.67 -15.66 -18.20
C ALA A 409 -17.31 -14.42 -18.88
#